data_e255e9930a28f0f25c55e1ce7e9db226
#
_entry.id   e255e9930a28f0f25c55e1ce7e9db226
#
_cell.length_a   1.000
_cell.length_b   1.000
_cell.length_c   1.000
_cell.angle_alpha   90.00
_cell.angle_beta   90.00
_cell.angle_gamma   90.00
#
_symmetry.space_group_name_H-M   'P 1'
#
loop_
_entity.id
_entity.type
_entity.pdbx_description
1 polymer ?
#
loop_
_entity_poly.entity_id
_entity_poly.type
_entity_poly.pdbx_seq_one_letter_code
_entity_poly.pdbx_strand_id
1 'polypeptide(L)'
;MIIDIFKEYKAVPTGLKHGTVTILIGKYHIEITTFRCDGTYTDCRRPDSVTYSSSIYDDLGRRDFTMNSLALNLNNELIDIFNGVEHINKKIVVCTGNPEKRFSEDALRILRAIRFSSQ
;
A
#
# COMPACT_ATOMS: atom_id res chain seq x y z
N MET A 1 -8.58 12.96 -14.99
CA MET A 1 -8.96 13.23 -13.58
C MET A 1 -7.76 13.67 -12.73
N ILE A 2 -6.86 12.81 -12.19
CA ILE A 2 -5.65 13.28 -11.45
C ILE A 2 -4.72 14.06 -12.38
N ILE A 3 -4.45 13.53 -13.57
CA ILE A 3 -3.61 14.18 -14.59
C ILE A 3 -4.16 15.55 -14.99
N ASP A 4 -5.48 15.72 -15.06
CA ASP A 4 -6.11 16.99 -15.41
C ASP A 4 -5.97 18.04 -14.31
N ILE A 5 -6.00 17.61 -13.04
CA ILE A 5 -5.81 18.49 -11.88
C ILE A 5 -4.35 19.00 -11.85
N PHE A 6 -3.39 18.12 -12.16
CA PHE A 6 -1.96 18.41 -12.11
C PHE A 6 -1.35 18.67 -13.50
N LYS A 7 -2.13 19.21 -14.45
CA LYS A 7 -1.70 19.45 -15.84
C LYS A 7 -0.46 20.35 -15.99
N GLU A 8 -0.19 21.20 -14.98
CA GLU A 8 0.99 22.06 -14.94
C GLU A 8 2.28 21.32 -14.56
N TYR A 9 2.15 20.09 -14.09
CA TYR A 9 3.27 19.26 -13.67
C TYR A 9 3.41 18.04 -14.58
N LYS A 10 4.62 17.52 -14.65
CA LYS A 10 4.85 16.27 -15.41
C LYS A 10 4.25 15.08 -14.66
N ALA A 11 3.24 14.46 -15.26
CA ALA A 11 2.62 13.24 -14.77
C ALA A 11 3.22 12.02 -15.48
N VAL A 12 3.68 11.03 -14.72
CA VAL A 12 4.20 9.76 -15.23
C VAL A 12 3.22 8.64 -14.86
N PRO A 13 2.67 7.92 -15.86
CA PRO A 13 1.69 6.87 -15.62
C PRO A 13 2.36 5.57 -15.17
N THR A 14 3.01 5.59 -14.00
CA THR A 14 3.84 4.50 -13.47
C THR A 14 3.07 3.20 -13.17
N GLY A 15 1.77 3.30 -12.94
CA GLY A 15 0.94 2.16 -12.58
C GLY A 15 -0.55 2.35 -12.90
N LEU A 16 -0.90 2.86 -14.09
CA LEU A 16 -2.30 3.13 -14.48
C LEU A 16 -3.23 1.93 -14.30
N LYS A 17 -2.76 0.71 -14.60
CA LYS A 17 -3.53 -0.52 -14.40
C LYS A 17 -3.91 -0.75 -12.93
N HIS A 18 -3.20 -0.13 -12.01
CA HIS A 18 -3.41 -0.23 -10.56
C HIS A 18 -3.86 1.08 -9.93
N GLY A 19 -4.25 2.07 -10.77
CA GLY A 19 -4.73 3.37 -10.31
C GLY A 19 -3.65 4.29 -9.73
N THR A 20 -2.37 4.10 -10.12
CA THR A 20 -1.24 4.91 -9.61
C THR A 20 -0.69 5.82 -10.72
N VAL A 21 -0.47 7.09 -10.35
CA VAL A 21 0.19 8.11 -11.18
C VAL A 21 1.25 8.79 -10.33
N THR A 22 2.43 9.01 -10.88
CA THR A 22 3.49 9.78 -10.23
C THR A 22 3.51 11.20 -10.78
N ILE A 23 3.39 12.20 -9.92
CA ILE A 23 3.51 13.62 -10.26
C ILE A 23 4.92 14.10 -9.86
N LEU A 24 5.60 14.74 -10.81
CA LEU A 24 6.94 15.29 -10.61
C LEU A 24 6.83 16.78 -10.28
N ILE A 25 7.22 17.18 -9.06
CA ILE A 25 7.22 18.57 -8.61
C ILE A 25 8.63 18.95 -8.16
N GLY A 26 9.38 19.63 -9.03
CA GLY A 26 10.79 19.91 -8.78
C GLY A 26 11.59 18.61 -8.58
N LYS A 27 12.17 18.41 -7.39
CA LYS A 27 12.92 17.19 -7.03
C LYS A 27 12.04 16.09 -6.42
N TYR A 28 10.76 16.35 -6.18
CA TYR A 28 9.86 15.41 -5.52
C TYR A 28 9.10 14.55 -6.53
N HIS A 29 9.01 13.28 -6.24
CA HIS A 29 8.21 12.29 -6.95
C HIS A 29 7.05 11.89 -6.04
N ILE A 30 5.86 12.34 -6.35
CA ILE A 30 4.67 12.14 -5.51
C ILE A 30 3.79 11.08 -6.19
N GLU A 31 3.69 9.91 -5.58
CA GLU A 31 2.78 8.87 -6.05
C GLU A 31 1.38 9.10 -5.50
N ILE A 32 0.42 9.19 -6.40
CA ILE A 32 -1.00 9.32 -6.08
C ILE A 32 -1.70 8.05 -6.53
N THR A 33 -2.32 7.35 -5.59
CA THR A 33 -2.97 6.06 -5.83
C THR A 33 -4.41 6.10 -5.34
N THR A 34 -5.33 5.54 -6.12
CA THR A 34 -6.71 5.31 -5.69
C THR A 34 -6.74 4.14 -4.70
N PHE A 35 -7.50 4.26 -3.61
CA PHE A 35 -7.73 3.15 -2.69
C PHE A 35 -8.35 1.96 -3.43
N ARG A 36 -7.95 0.75 -3.07
CA ARG A 36 -8.38 -0.46 -3.75
C ARG A 36 -8.47 -1.66 -2.84
N CYS A 37 -9.30 -2.61 -3.26
CA CYS A 37 -9.30 -3.98 -2.79
C CYS A 37 -8.64 -4.87 -3.85
N ASP A 38 -7.82 -5.79 -3.42
CA ASP A 38 -7.24 -6.81 -4.30
C ASP A 38 -8.19 -8.02 -4.35
N GLY A 39 -8.39 -8.58 -5.56
CA GLY A 39 -9.18 -9.78 -5.77
C GLY A 39 -8.42 -11.06 -5.39
N THR A 40 -8.72 -12.15 -6.09
CA THR A 40 -8.00 -13.42 -5.94
C THR A 40 -6.57 -13.35 -6.47
N TYR A 41 -5.74 -14.31 -6.07
CA TYR A 41 -4.35 -14.43 -6.50
C TYR A 41 -4.13 -15.85 -6.99
N THR A 42 -4.04 -16.04 -8.31
CA THR A 42 -3.81 -17.38 -8.91
C THR A 42 -2.33 -17.68 -9.12
N ASP A 43 -1.50 -16.64 -9.28
CA ASP A 43 -0.06 -16.78 -9.53
C ASP A 43 0.80 -16.65 -8.25
N CYS A 44 0.17 -16.55 -7.07
CA CYS A 44 0.83 -16.29 -5.77
C CYS A 44 1.74 -15.05 -5.78
N ARG A 45 1.42 -14.04 -6.60
CA ARG A 45 2.25 -12.84 -6.76
C ARG A 45 1.46 -11.56 -7.01
N ARG A 46 0.47 -11.63 -7.88
CA ARG A 46 -0.31 -10.45 -8.30
C ARG A 46 -1.79 -10.74 -8.19
N PRO A 47 -2.61 -9.77 -7.77
CA PRO A 47 -4.04 -9.95 -7.80
C PRO A 47 -4.53 -10.09 -9.25
N ASP A 48 -5.40 -11.04 -9.50
CA ASP A 48 -6.02 -11.27 -10.82
C ASP A 48 -6.88 -10.07 -11.25
N SER A 49 -7.46 -9.40 -10.26
CA SER A 49 -8.27 -8.20 -10.45
C SER A 49 -8.11 -7.24 -9.28
N VAL A 50 -8.38 -5.96 -9.53
CA VAL A 50 -8.46 -4.94 -8.50
C VAL A 50 -9.78 -4.20 -8.64
N THR A 51 -10.41 -3.88 -7.52
CA THR A 51 -11.58 -3.01 -7.46
C THR A 51 -11.25 -1.74 -6.69
N TYR A 52 -11.68 -0.59 -7.17
CA TYR A 52 -11.43 0.66 -6.46
C TYR A 52 -12.40 0.81 -5.29
N SER A 53 -11.88 1.34 -4.18
CA SER A 53 -12.64 1.62 -2.96
C SER A 53 -12.57 3.10 -2.61
N SER A 54 -13.56 3.59 -1.88
CA SER A 54 -13.54 4.89 -1.20
C SER A 54 -13.03 4.79 0.24
N SER A 55 -12.76 3.57 0.72
CA SER A 55 -12.37 3.28 2.08
C SER A 55 -10.85 3.11 2.20
N ILE A 56 -10.22 3.93 3.04
CA ILE A 56 -8.82 3.75 3.41
C ILE A 56 -8.58 2.43 4.17
N TYR A 57 -9.60 1.94 4.89
CA TYR A 57 -9.52 0.66 5.62
C TYR A 57 -9.27 -0.51 4.69
N ASP A 58 -9.91 -0.52 3.53
CA ASP A 58 -9.72 -1.56 2.50
C ASP A 58 -8.29 -1.52 1.95
N ASP A 59 -7.77 -0.32 1.66
CA ASP A 59 -6.42 -0.16 1.12
C ASP A 59 -5.34 -0.55 2.15
N LEU A 60 -5.50 -0.16 3.41
CA LEU A 60 -4.57 -0.54 4.47
C LEU A 60 -4.66 -2.04 4.79
N GLY A 61 -5.87 -2.62 4.74
CA GLY A 61 -6.11 -4.03 5.06
C GLY A 61 -5.51 -5.03 4.07
N ARG A 62 -5.26 -4.64 2.81
CA ARG A 62 -4.63 -5.51 1.81
C ARG A 62 -3.10 -5.51 1.84
N ARG A 63 -2.47 -4.62 2.62
CA ARG A 63 -1.01 -4.48 2.70
C ARG A 63 -0.37 -5.66 3.42
N ASP A 64 0.96 -5.77 3.31
CA ASP A 64 1.73 -6.89 3.84
C ASP A 64 1.87 -6.88 5.37
N PHE A 65 2.40 -5.78 5.93
CA PHE A 65 2.73 -5.68 7.35
C PHE A 65 2.10 -4.46 7.98
N THR A 66 1.80 -4.56 9.28
CA THR A 66 1.13 -3.51 10.05
C THR A 66 1.92 -2.20 10.07
N MET A 67 3.25 -2.27 10.11
CA MET A 67 4.13 -1.09 10.03
C MET A 67 4.04 -0.36 8.68
N ASN A 68 3.57 -1.01 7.62
CA ASN A 68 3.32 -0.44 6.30
C ASN A 68 1.84 -0.08 6.07
N SER A 69 0.98 -0.34 7.07
CA SER A 69 -0.47 -0.10 7.01
C SER A 69 -0.87 1.11 7.86
N LEU A 70 -0.02 2.12 7.86
CA LEU A 70 -0.23 3.41 8.51
C LEU A 70 -0.54 4.48 7.46
N ALA A 71 -1.37 5.44 7.81
CA ALA A 71 -1.64 6.60 6.97
C ALA A 71 -1.80 7.87 7.82
N LEU A 72 -1.58 9.02 7.19
CA LEU A 72 -1.91 10.33 7.75
C LEU A 72 -3.04 10.93 6.92
N ASN A 73 -4.02 11.52 7.57
CA ASN A 73 -5.02 12.32 6.89
C ASN A 73 -4.54 13.78 6.69
N LEU A 74 -5.35 14.61 6.04
CA LEU A 74 -5.01 16.00 5.77
C LEU A 74 -4.88 16.87 7.03
N ASN A 75 -5.40 16.41 8.17
CA ASN A 75 -5.28 17.08 9.48
C ASN A 75 -4.05 16.61 10.26
N ASN A 76 -3.17 15.80 9.64
CA ASN A 76 -2.04 15.13 10.30
C ASN A 76 -2.46 14.15 11.41
N GLU A 77 -3.67 13.63 11.37
CA GLU A 77 -4.10 12.58 12.28
C GLU A 77 -3.65 11.23 11.76
N LEU A 78 -3.02 10.43 12.63
CA LEU A 78 -2.55 9.10 12.28
C LEU A 78 -3.72 8.11 12.24
N ILE A 79 -3.81 7.37 11.16
CA ILE A 79 -4.72 6.24 10.99
C ILE A 79 -3.89 4.97 11.16
N ASP A 80 -4.08 4.28 12.28
CA ASP A 80 -3.40 3.02 12.64
C ASP A 80 -4.43 1.98 13.08
N ILE A 81 -4.92 1.21 12.13
CA ILE A 81 -6.00 0.23 12.35
C ILE A 81 -5.45 -1.10 12.91
N PHE A 82 -4.18 -1.37 12.63
CA PHE A 82 -3.55 -2.66 12.89
C PHE A 82 -2.45 -2.61 13.95
N ASN A 83 -2.43 -1.56 14.77
CA ASN A 83 -1.43 -1.33 15.81
C ASN A 83 0.01 -1.28 15.29
N GLY A 84 0.20 -0.72 14.09
CA GLY A 84 1.50 -0.65 13.42
C GLY A 84 2.54 0.13 14.21
N VAL A 85 2.16 1.23 14.87
CA VAL A 85 3.06 2.02 15.73
C VAL A 85 3.55 1.21 16.92
N GLU A 86 2.67 0.45 17.55
CA GLU A 86 3.05 -0.43 18.68
C GLU A 86 4.05 -1.50 18.21
N HIS A 87 3.81 -2.11 17.04
CA HIS A 87 4.70 -3.13 16.47
C HIS A 87 6.06 -2.56 16.08
N ILE A 88 6.11 -1.33 15.56
CA ILE A 88 7.36 -0.61 15.29
C ILE A 88 8.14 -0.39 16.60
N ASN A 89 7.47 0.11 17.64
CA ASN A 89 8.11 0.36 18.94
C ASN A 89 8.65 -0.92 19.59
N LYS A 90 7.95 -2.03 19.40
CA LYS A 90 8.38 -3.36 19.86
C LYS A 90 9.43 -4.02 18.96
N LYS A 91 9.77 -3.41 17.82
CA LYS A 91 10.69 -3.96 16.80
C LYS A 91 10.28 -5.35 16.30
N ILE A 92 8.99 -5.53 16.06
CA ILE A 92 8.44 -6.80 15.54
C ILE A 92 7.78 -6.58 14.18
N VAL A 93 7.94 -7.55 13.28
CA VAL A 93 7.29 -7.57 11.97
C VAL A 93 6.03 -8.41 12.08
N VAL A 94 4.88 -7.76 12.00
CA VAL A 94 3.56 -8.41 12.13
C VAL A 94 2.80 -8.27 10.82
N CYS A 95 2.24 -9.37 10.32
CA CYS A 95 1.44 -9.40 9.10
C CYS A 95 0.10 -8.68 9.31
N THR A 96 -0.38 -7.98 8.30
CA THR A 96 -1.70 -7.37 8.31
C THR A 96 -2.76 -8.45 8.09
N GLY A 97 -3.63 -8.65 9.07
CA GLY A 97 -4.68 -9.68 9.03
C GLY A 97 -4.14 -11.10 9.22
N ASN A 98 -4.69 -12.08 8.49
CA ASN A 98 -4.30 -13.49 8.62
C ASN A 98 -3.00 -13.78 7.84
N PRO A 99 -1.91 -14.22 8.52
CA PRO A 99 -0.61 -14.45 7.88
C PRO A 99 -0.65 -15.55 6.80
N GLU A 100 -1.34 -16.66 7.05
CA GLU A 100 -1.42 -17.77 6.08
C GLU A 100 -2.04 -17.29 4.77
N LYS A 101 -3.14 -16.54 4.87
CA LYS A 101 -3.79 -15.94 3.73
C LYS A 101 -2.85 -14.96 3.02
N ARG A 102 -2.21 -14.05 3.74
CA ARG A 102 -1.35 -13.02 3.15
C ARG A 102 -0.12 -13.58 2.46
N PHE A 103 0.50 -14.60 3.01
CA PHE A 103 1.67 -15.24 2.40
C PHE A 103 1.31 -16.16 1.23
N SER A 104 0.13 -16.77 1.24
CA SER A 104 -0.35 -17.53 0.08
C SER A 104 -0.75 -16.65 -1.10
N GLU A 105 -1.24 -15.43 -0.85
CA GLU A 105 -1.56 -14.45 -1.89
C GLU A 105 -0.30 -13.97 -2.64
N ASP A 106 0.76 -13.64 -1.92
CA ASP A 106 2.02 -13.13 -2.51
C ASP A 106 3.22 -13.69 -1.75
N ALA A 107 3.88 -14.67 -2.34
CA ALA A 107 5.08 -15.31 -1.78
C ALA A 107 6.24 -14.33 -1.56
N LEU A 108 6.30 -13.19 -2.30
CA LEU A 108 7.30 -12.16 -2.07
C LEU A 108 7.21 -11.55 -0.67
N ARG A 109 6.03 -11.58 -0.04
CA ARG A 109 5.86 -11.09 1.34
C ARG A 109 6.74 -11.84 2.33
N ILE A 110 7.05 -13.11 2.08
CA ILE A 110 7.97 -13.91 2.91
C ILE A 110 9.38 -13.30 2.83
N LEU A 111 9.88 -13.02 1.63
CA LEU A 111 11.18 -12.38 1.44
C LEU A 111 11.22 -10.96 2.01
N ARG A 112 10.11 -10.23 1.91
CA ARG A 112 9.97 -8.91 2.52
C ARG A 112 10.01 -8.97 4.05
N ALA A 113 9.39 -10.00 4.68
CA ALA A 113 9.47 -10.21 6.13
C ALA A 113 10.92 -10.38 6.58
N ILE A 114 11.69 -11.24 5.89
CA ILE A 114 13.12 -11.46 6.17
C ILE A 114 13.90 -10.14 6.03
N ARG A 115 13.66 -9.39 4.95
CA ARG A 115 14.32 -8.10 4.74
C ARG A 115 14.02 -7.09 5.85
N PHE A 116 12.75 -6.96 6.25
CA PHE A 116 12.38 -6.01 7.29
C PHE A 116 12.87 -6.44 8.69
N SER A 117 12.95 -7.74 8.97
CA SER A 117 13.51 -8.22 10.25
C SER A 117 15.02 -8.01 10.39
N SER A 118 15.72 -7.69 9.30
CA SER A 118 17.17 -7.41 9.29
C SER A 118 17.50 -5.90 9.39
N GLN A 119 16.51 -5.03 9.45
CA GLN A 119 16.65 -3.58 9.55
C GLN A 119 16.38 -3.07 10.97
#